data_a1ba43c0940be9c8f5e2dc0d4bcb679a
#
_entry.id   a1ba43c0940be9c8f5e2dc0d4bcb679a
#
_cell.length_a   1.000
_cell.length_b   1.000
_cell.length_c   1.000
_cell.angle_alpha   90.00
_cell.angle_beta   90.00
_cell.angle_gamma   90.00
#
_symmetry.space_group_name_H-M   'P 1'
#
loop_
_entity.id
_entity.type
_entity.pdbx_description
1 polymer ?
#
loop_
_entity_poly.entity_id
_entity_poly.type
_entity_poly.pdbx_seq_one_letter_code
_entity_poly.pdbx_strand_id
1 'polypeptide(L)'
;MPKVNQILTRLMKSNLVMLSFFIFVSMSICFVFRYEVIADINNYHYYIAWAFFKGRTFQDIAVGVENSYLNPLIEIPAYLLIEHFNDTPIVYQLYHSLYWGMLAFVAYLLVKANFSVDTVKGKVQTFFTMLFILTGFGFLVQNGTSSNEIPVILCVMVGLYLIYKELFILKQERWQIFAFSGVLMGAALGLKLTIIVWCLALGLTLICFWKKLKTPFK
;
A
#
# COMPACT_ATOMS: atom_id res chain seq x y z
N MET A 1 22.30 -20.22 20.98
CA MET A 1 20.90 -19.84 20.63
C MET A 1 20.40 -18.49 21.23
N PRO A 2 20.73 -18.08 22.49
CA PRO A 2 20.21 -16.81 23.02
C PRO A 2 20.64 -15.55 22.22
N LYS A 3 21.88 -15.48 21.73
CA LYS A 3 22.38 -14.35 20.95
C LYS A 3 21.63 -14.13 19.62
N VAL A 4 21.33 -15.21 18.88
CA VAL A 4 20.59 -15.14 17.60
C VAL A 4 19.18 -14.62 17.82
N ASN A 5 18.51 -15.09 18.89
CA ASN A 5 17.17 -14.62 19.22
C ASN A 5 17.14 -13.13 19.61
N GLN A 6 18.17 -12.63 20.30
CA GLN A 6 18.29 -11.20 20.64
C GLN A 6 18.53 -10.34 19.40
N ILE A 7 19.39 -10.79 18.47
CA ILE A 7 19.63 -10.08 17.21
C ILE A 7 18.35 -10.01 16.40
N LEU A 8 17.66 -11.13 16.22
CA LEU A 8 16.39 -11.18 15.48
C LEU A 8 15.34 -10.25 16.10
N THR A 9 15.21 -10.24 17.41
CA THR A 9 14.31 -9.30 18.11
C THR A 9 14.66 -7.85 17.81
N ARG A 10 15.96 -7.49 17.84
CA ARG A 10 16.42 -6.12 17.55
C ARG A 10 16.08 -5.71 16.13
N LEU A 11 16.31 -6.58 15.15
CA LEU A 11 15.99 -6.33 13.74
C LEU A 11 14.47 -6.14 13.55
N MET A 12 13.65 -7.03 14.09
CA MET A 12 12.19 -6.95 14.00
C MET A 12 11.61 -5.73 14.73
N LYS A 13 12.29 -5.16 15.71
CA LYS A 13 11.88 -3.94 16.39
C LYS A 13 12.23 -2.67 15.60
N SER A 14 13.25 -2.71 14.78
CA SER A 14 13.67 -1.55 13.97
C SER A 14 12.76 -1.39 12.74
N ASN A 15 11.94 -0.34 12.75
CA ASN A 15 11.03 -0.07 11.65
C ASN A 15 11.79 0.23 10.34
N LEU A 16 12.94 0.93 10.42
CA LEU A 16 13.76 1.21 9.24
C LEU A 16 14.33 -0.06 8.62
N VAL A 17 14.85 -0.98 9.44
CA VAL A 17 15.37 -2.26 8.96
C VAL A 17 14.27 -3.09 8.30
N MET A 18 13.08 -3.15 8.91
CA MET A 18 11.97 -3.92 8.34
C MET A 18 11.40 -3.29 7.07
N LEU A 19 11.31 -1.96 7.00
CA LEU A 19 10.94 -1.27 5.75
C LEU A 19 11.93 -1.59 4.64
N SER A 20 13.23 -1.42 4.88
CA SER A 20 14.27 -1.74 3.91
C SER A 20 14.25 -3.22 3.48
N PHE A 21 14.00 -4.12 4.42
CA PHE A 21 13.85 -5.55 4.13
C PHE A 21 12.69 -5.83 3.17
N PHE A 22 11.50 -5.29 3.44
CA PHE A 22 10.34 -5.53 2.57
C PHE A 22 10.49 -4.90 1.19
N ILE A 23 11.08 -3.70 1.11
CA ILE A 23 11.40 -3.07 -0.18
C ILE A 23 12.41 -3.92 -0.96
N PHE A 24 13.49 -4.37 -0.30
CA PHE A 24 14.51 -5.21 -0.93
C PHE A 24 13.92 -6.53 -1.43
N VAL A 25 13.10 -7.21 -0.62
CA VAL A 25 12.43 -8.46 -1.02
C VAL A 25 11.51 -8.23 -2.22
N SER A 26 10.70 -7.17 -2.18
CA SER A 26 9.80 -6.82 -3.28
C SER A 26 10.55 -6.59 -4.59
N MET A 27 11.58 -5.75 -4.56
CA MET A 27 12.40 -5.45 -5.74
C MET A 27 13.15 -6.70 -6.24
N SER A 28 13.63 -7.56 -5.33
CA SER A 28 14.30 -8.81 -5.71
C SER A 28 13.33 -9.77 -6.41
N ILE A 29 12.11 -9.93 -5.90
CA ILE A 29 11.06 -10.73 -6.52
C ILE A 29 10.77 -10.19 -7.92
N CYS A 30 10.54 -8.89 -8.05
CA CYS A 30 10.28 -8.24 -9.32
C CYS A 30 11.44 -8.44 -10.31
N PHE A 31 12.68 -8.26 -9.86
CA PHE A 31 13.87 -8.43 -10.71
C PHE A 31 14.03 -9.87 -11.23
N VAL A 32 13.75 -10.86 -10.38
CA VAL A 32 13.89 -12.30 -10.74
C VAL A 32 12.78 -12.75 -11.68
N PHE A 33 11.53 -12.42 -11.35
CA PHE A 33 10.37 -12.92 -12.08
C PHE A 33 10.00 -12.05 -13.29
N ARG A 34 10.40 -10.76 -13.29
CA ARG A 34 10.14 -9.80 -14.36
C ARG A 34 8.69 -9.89 -14.86
N TYR A 35 7.75 -9.75 -13.94
CA TYR A 35 6.34 -9.83 -14.28
C TYR A 35 5.99 -8.85 -15.39
N GLU A 36 5.23 -9.36 -16.31
CA GLU A 36 4.80 -8.62 -17.48
C GLU A 36 3.86 -7.48 -17.11
N VAL A 37 3.94 -6.45 -17.92
CA VAL A 37 3.06 -5.29 -17.84
C VAL A 37 1.63 -5.74 -18.18
N ILE A 38 0.69 -5.44 -17.31
CA ILE A 38 -0.73 -5.70 -17.55
C ILE A 38 -1.18 -4.92 -18.79
N ALA A 39 -2.04 -5.51 -19.62
CA ALA A 39 -2.57 -4.89 -20.84
C ALA A 39 -3.15 -3.46 -20.62
N ASP A 40 -3.60 -3.17 -19.43
CA ASP A 40 -4.18 -1.90 -19.03
C ASP A 40 -3.25 -0.70 -19.23
N ILE A 41 -1.92 -0.89 -19.13
CA ILE A 41 -0.99 0.21 -19.37
C ILE A 41 -1.10 0.72 -20.82
N ASN A 42 -1.21 -0.19 -21.77
CA ASN A 42 -1.34 0.15 -23.18
C ASN A 42 -2.74 0.67 -23.53
N ASN A 43 -3.76 0.25 -22.76
CA ASN A 43 -5.14 0.62 -23.01
C ASN A 43 -5.49 2.01 -22.51
N TYR A 44 -5.17 2.35 -21.24
CA TYR A 44 -5.62 3.61 -20.67
C TYR A 44 -4.64 4.28 -19.70
N HIS A 45 -3.81 3.55 -18.94
CA HIS A 45 -2.92 4.18 -17.95
C HIS A 45 -1.95 5.17 -18.59
N TYR A 46 -1.27 4.77 -19.66
CA TYR A 46 -0.38 5.66 -20.41
C TYR A 46 -1.15 6.82 -21.04
N TYR A 47 -2.29 6.52 -21.70
CA TYR A 47 -3.10 7.52 -22.38
C TYR A 47 -3.60 8.61 -21.43
N ILE A 48 -4.09 8.27 -20.23
CA ILE A 48 -4.64 9.24 -19.27
C ILE A 48 -3.60 10.31 -18.92
N ALA A 49 -2.37 9.94 -18.61
CA ALA A 49 -1.30 10.87 -18.29
C ALA A 49 -0.84 11.65 -19.53
N TRP A 50 -0.71 10.99 -20.69
CA TRP A 50 -0.41 11.65 -21.95
C TRP A 50 -1.46 12.71 -22.31
N ALA A 51 -2.74 12.38 -22.23
CA ALA A 51 -3.83 13.30 -22.51
C ALA A 51 -3.82 14.52 -21.58
N PHE A 52 -3.48 14.30 -20.30
CA PHE A 52 -3.31 15.40 -19.34
C PHE A 52 -2.22 16.38 -19.78
N PHE A 53 -1.02 15.88 -20.12
CA PHE A 53 0.09 16.75 -20.56
C PHE A 53 -0.15 17.42 -21.92
N LYS A 54 -0.95 16.80 -22.80
CA LYS A 54 -1.31 17.36 -24.10
C LYS A 54 -2.56 18.23 -24.09
N GLY A 55 -3.18 18.46 -22.91
CA GLY A 55 -4.42 19.23 -22.79
C GLY A 55 -5.62 18.59 -23.49
N ARG A 56 -5.60 17.26 -23.67
CA ARG A 56 -6.64 16.48 -24.37
C ARG A 56 -7.60 15.76 -23.44
N THR A 57 -7.45 15.92 -22.13
CA THR A 57 -8.36 15.32 -21.15
C THR A 57 -9.81 15.70 -21.48
N PHE A 58 -10.70 14.70 -21.61
CA PHE A 58 -12.10 14.82 -22.02
C PHE A 58 -12.35 15.31 -23.48
N GLN A 59 -11.33 15.40 -24.32
CA GLN A 59 -11.50 15.81 -25.72
C GLN A 59 -11.59 14.61 -26.66
N ASP A 60 -10.90 13.52 -26.35
CA ASP A 60 -10.90 12.34 -27.19
C ASP A 60 -12.07 11.42 -26.82
N ILE A 61 -12.64 10.75 -27.83
CA ILE A 61 -13.66 9.71 -27.61
C ILE A 61 -12.97 8.51 -26.94
N ALA A 62 -13.43 8.17 -25.76
CA ALA A 62 -13.09 7.04 -24.88
C ALA A 62 -12.09 6.02 -25.45
N VAL A 63 -10.82 6.35 -25.54
CA VAL A 63 -9.73 5.48 -26.04
C VAL A 63 -9.63 4.19 -25.19
N GLY A 64 -9.78 4.31 -23.89
CA GLY A 64 -9.83 3.19 -22.93
C GLY A 64 -11.21 3.04 -22.28
N VAL A 65 -12.29 3.26 -23.04
CA VAL A 65 -13.67 3.25 -22.56
C VAL A 65 -13.83 4.26 -21.39
N GLU A 66 -14.64 3.97 -20.38
CA GLU A 66 -14.83 4.81 -19.19
C GLU A 66 -13.53 5.09 -18.42
N ASN A 67 -12.56 4.21 -18.51
CA ASN A 67 -11.25 4.35 -17.84
C ASN A 67 -10.45 5.54 -18.37
N SER A 68 -10.71 6.02 -19.60
CA SER A 68 -10.05 7.21 -20.18
C SER A 68 -10.27 8.49 -19.37
N TYR A 69 -11.27 8.51 -18.49
CA TYR A 69 -11.69 9.69 -17.71
C TYR A 69 -11.31 9.59 -16.23
N LEU A 70 -10.45 8.63 -15.86
CA LEU A 70 -9.95 8.51 -14.50
C LEU A 70 -8.97 9.64 -14.16
N ASN A 71 -8.68 9.82 -12.86
CA ASN A 71 -7.77 10.85 -12.39
C ASN A 71 -6.34 10.60 -12.89
N PRO A 72 -5.74 11.53 -13.65
CA PRO A 72 -4.41 11.35 -14.22
C PRO A 72 -3.27 11.36 -13.19
N LEU A 73 -3.48 11.94 -12.01
CA LEU A 73 -2.40 12.18 -11.04
C LEU A 73 -1.65 10.93 -10.63
N ILE A 74 -2.36 9.79 -10.53
CA ILE A 74 -1.73 8.52 -10.14
C ILE A 74 -0.87 7.94 -11.26
N GLU A 75 -1.18 8.28 -12.52
CA GLU A 75 -0.48 7.79 -13.71
C GLU A 75 0.76 8.60 -14.07
N ILE A 76 0.82 9.87 -13.64
CA ILE A 76 1.88 10.79 -14.03
C ILE A 76 3.28 10.26 -13.73
N PRO A 77 3.61 9.75 -12.52
CA PRO A 77 4.95 9.26 -12.23
C PRO A 77 5.33 8.08 -13.12
N ALA A 78 4.41 7.14 -13.31
CA ALA A 78 4.61 5.97 -14.17
C ALA A 78 4.81 6.37 -15.63
N TYR A 79 3.99 7.28 -16.13
CA TYR A 79 4.12 7.86 -17.47
C TYR A 79 5.50 8.49 -17.70
N LEU A 80 5.95 9.34 -16.77
CA LEU A 80 7.27 9.98 -16.87
C LEU A 80 8.42 8.97 -16.87
N LEU A 81 8.29 7.87 -16.11
CA LEU A 81 9.29 6.79 -16.12
C LEU A 81 9.31 6.08 -17.48
N ILE A 82 8.16 5.84 -18.09
CA ILE A 82 8.08 5.23 -19.43
C ILE A 82 8.72 6.15 -20.48
N GLU A 83 8.39 7.44 -20.47
CA GLU A 83 8.94 8.40 -21.42
C GLU A 83 10.48 8.52 -21.34
N HIS A 84 11.05 8.42 -20.13
CA HIS A 84 12.48 8.60 -19.93
C HIS A 84 13.31 7.31 -19.97
N PHE A 85 12.68 6.16 -19.66
CA PHE A 85 13.35 4.86 -19.49
C PHE A 85 12.72 3.77 -20.35
N ASN A 86 12.14 4.12 -21.52
CA ASN A 86 11.49 3.15 -22.39
C ASN A 86 12.40 1.98 -22.77
N ASP A 87 13.70 2.21 -22.92
CA ASP A 87 14.69 1.17 -23.24
C ASP A 87 15.07 0.31 -22.02
N THR A 88 14.58 0.67 -20.83
CA THR A 88 14.91 0.01 -19.57
C THR A 88 13.63 -0.22 -18.73
N PRO A 89 12.69 -1.05 -19.20
CA PRO A 89 11.36 -1.20 -18.57
C PRO A 89 11.41 -1.68 -17.12
N ILE A 90 12.52 -2.29 -16.69
CA ILE A 90 12.71 -2.69 -15.29
C ILE A 90 12.61 -1.52 -14.31
N VAL A 91 12.97 -0.29 -14.71
CA VAL A 91 12.86 0.91 -13.86
C VAL A 91 11.41 1.16 -13.47
N TYR A 92 10.49 1.05 -14.42
CA TYR A 92 9.07 1.16 -14.19
C TYR A 92 8.55 0.06 -13.23
N GLN A 93 8.98 -1.18 -13.45
CA GLN A 93 8.57 -2.31 -12.61
C GLN A 93 9.10 -2.14 -11.17
N LEU A 94 10.35 -1.69 -10.99
CA LEU A 94 10.92 -1.42 -9.67
C LEU A 94 10.21 -0.29 -8.95
N TYR A 95 9.75 0.73 -9.67
CA TYR A 95 8.91 1.80 -9.10
C TYR A 95 7.62 1.23 -8.49
N HIS A 96 6.90 0.37 -9.20
CA HIS A 96 5.69 -0.27 -8.66
C HIS A 96 6.01 -1.23 -7.50
N SER A 97 7.13 -1.96 -7.59
CA SER A 97 7.60 -2.83 -6.50
C SER A 97 7.91 -2.06 -5.21
N LEU A 98 8.34 -0.82 -5.30
CA LEU A 98 8.56 0.04 -4.13
C LEU A 98 7.27 0.18 -3.30
N TYR A 99 6.14 0.47 -3.94
CA TYR A 99 4.84 0.57 -3.25
C TYR A 99 4.41 -0.76 -2.64
N TRP A 100 4.68 -1.87 -3.33
CA TRP A 100 4.40 -3.20 -2.81
C TRP A 100 5.20 -3.47 -1.52
N GLY A 101 6.49 -3.16 -1.51
CA GLY A 101 7.35 -3.28 -0.32
C GLY A 101 6.88 -2.40 0.85
N MET A 102 6.46 -1.15 0.56
CA MET A 102 5.87 -0.25 1.56
C MET A 102 4.56 -0.81 2.12
N LEU A 103 3.68 -1.35 1.27
CA LEU A 103 2.41 -1.96 1.70
C LEU A 103 2.65 -3.18 2.59
N ALA A 104 3.61 -4.04 2.22
CA ALA A 104 4.05 -5.17 3.03
C ALA A 104 4.55 -4.72 4.41
N PHE A 105 5.31 -3.63 4.47
CA PHE A 105 5.76 -3.05 5.73
C PHE A 105 4.61 -2.53 6.60
N VAL A 106 3.62 -1.85 6.02
CA VAL A 106 2.44 -1.39 6.79
C VAL A 106 1.63 -2.58 7.32
N ALA A 107 1.45 -3.63 6.51
CA ALA A 107 0.85 -4.88 6.97
C ALA A 107 1.65 -5.49 8.14
N TYR A 108 2.98 -5.50 8.05
CA TYR A 108 3.85 -5.94 9.15
C TYR A 108 3.66 -5.12 10.43
N LEU A 109 3.49 -3.80 10.33
CA LEU A 109 3.24 -2.96 11.50
C LEU A 109 1.92 -3.33 12.21
N LEU A 110 0.87 -3.62 11.44
CA LEU A 110 -0.41 -4.10 11.98
C LEU A 110 -0.27 -5.48 12.64
N VAL A 111 0.44 -6.41 12.00
CA VAL A 111 0.69 -7.75 12.56
C VAL A 111 1.52 -7.67 13.84
N LYS A 112 2.61 -6.90 13.82
CA LYS A 112 3.48 -6.66 14.99
C LYS A 112 2.74 -6.00 16.17
N ALA A 113 1.72 -5.20 15.88
CA ALA A 113 0.91 -4.59 16.93
C ALA A 113 0.04 -5.60 17.69
N ASN A 114 -0.26 -6.74 17.06
CA ASN A 114 -1.08 -7.81 17.64
C ASN A 114 -0.26 -8.97 18.21
N PHE A 115 0.98 -9.16 17.75
CA PHE A 115 1.86 -10.25 18.18
C PHE A 115 3.19 -9.70 18.69
N SER A 116 3.52 -10.01 19.95
CA SER A 116 4.78 -9.53 20.56
C SER A 116 6.00 -10.22 19.94
N VAL A 117 6.84 -9.43 19.27
CA VAL A 117 8.13 -9.93 18.73
C VAL A 117 9.20 -10.19 19.80
N ASP A 118 8.90 -9.97 21.07
CA ASP A 118 9.79 -10.27 22.19
C ASP A 118 9.79 -11.76 22.55
N THR A 119 8.69 -12.45 22.26
CA THR A 119 8.53 -13.88 22.52
C THR A 119 8.76 -14.73 21.28
N VAL A 120 9.22 -15.97 21.46
CA VAL A 120 9.37 -16.94 20.34
C VAL A 120 8.01 -17.18 19.68
N LYS A 121 6.95 -17.40 20.47
CA LYS A 121 5.58 -17.59 19.98
C LYS A 121 5.14 -16.42 19.09
N GLY A 122 5.31 -15.19 19.56
CA GLY A 122 4.90 -14.00 18.80
C GLY A 122 5.71 -13.80 17.50
N LYS A 123 7.01 -14.14 17.48
CA LYS A 123 7.80 -14.15 16.24
C LYS A 123 7.28 -15.16 15.23
N VAL A 124 6.98 -16.38 15.69
CA VAL A 124 6.41 -17.44 14.85
C VAL A 124 5.05 -17.01 14.28
N GLN A 125 4.18 -16.47 15.14
CA GLN A 125 2.88 -15.93 14.69
C GLN A 125 3.05 -14.82 13.66
N THR A 126 3.92 -13.84 13.93
CA THR A 126 4.24 -12.74 12.97
C THR A 126 4.74 -13.30 11.64
N PHE A 127 5.68 -14.25 11.69
CA PHE A 127 6.23 -14.86 10.48
C PHE A 127 5.16 -15.55 9.63
N PHE A 128 4.36 -16.44 10.21
CA PHE A 128 3.33 -17.17 9.46
C PHE A 128 2.21 -16.26 8.97
N THR A 129 1.80 -15.25 9.77
CA THR A 129 0.80 -14.27 9.33
C THR A 129 1.33 -13.45 8.15
N MET A 130 2.57 -12.98 8.21
CA MET A 130 3.18 -12.26 7.09
C MET A 130 3.38 -13.16 5.87
N LEU A 131 3.81 -14.41 6.06
CA LEU A 131 3.91 -15.37 4.97
C LEU A 131 2.58 -15.56 4.25
N PHE A 132 1.49 -15.75 5.01
CA PHE A 132 0.14 -15.89 4.46
C PHE A 132 -0.31 -14.63 3.68
N ILE A 133 -0.06 -13.42 4.22
CA ILE A 133 -0.37 -12.16 3.56
C ILE A 133 0.42 -12.03 2.25
N LEU A 134 1.73 -12.25 2.30
CA LEU A 134 2.64 -12.01 1.18
C LEU A 134 2.50 -13.06 0.06
N THR A 135 2.05 -14.27 0.38
CA THR A 135 1.83 -15.34 -0.61
C THR A 135 0.41 -15.35 -1.16
N GLY A 136 -0.47 -14.44 -0.70
CA GLY A 136 -1.79 -14.27 -1.29
C GLY A 136 -1.68 -13.95 -2.79
N PHE A 137 -2.43 -14.68 -3.63
CA PHE A 137 -2.35 -14.57 -5.08
C PHE A 137 -2.44 -13.12 -5.58
N GLY A 138 -3.47 -12.37 -5.14
CA GLY A 138 -3.67 -10.98 -5.54
C GLY A 138 -2.53 -10.06 -5.12
N PHE A 139 -1.84 -10.36 -4.00
CA PHE A 139 -0.72 -9.59 -3.53
C PHE A 139 0.56 -9.86 -4.35
N LEU A 140 0.85 -11.13 -4.65
CA LEU A 140 2.04 -11.51 -5.42
C LEU A 140 1.96 -11.05 -6.87
N VAL A 141 0.81 -11.24 -7.53
CA VAL A 141 0.65 -10.94 -8.96
C VAL A 141 0.77 -9.44 -9.25
N GLN A 142 0.46 -8.58 -8.29
CA GLN A 142 0.54 -7.14 -8.48
C GLN A 142 1.94 -6.54 -8.21
N ASN A 143 2.91 -7.35 -7.80
CA ASN A 143 4.27 -6.86 -7.54
C ASN A 143 4.98 -6.51 -8.86
N GLY A 144 5.32 -5.24 -9.03
CA GLY A 144 6.01 -4.74 -10.22
C GLY A 144 5.13 -4.62 -11.47
N THR A 145 3.81 -4.77 -11.33
CA THR A 145 2.87 -4.56 -12.42
C THR A 145 2.36 -3.12 -12.49
N SER A 146 1.75 -2.75 -13.60
CA SER A 146 1.12 -1.45 -13.83
C SER A 146 -0.14 -1.17 -12.98
N SER A 147 -0.48 -2.07 -12.09
CA SER A 147 -1.66 -1.95 -11.24
C SER A 147 -1.54 -0.77 -10.25
N ASN A 148 -2.42 0.21 -10.38
CA ASN A 148 -2.50 1.36 -9.47
C ASN A 148 -3.22 1.07 -8.16
N GLU A 149 -3.69 -0.15 -7.95
CA GLU A 149 -4.31 -0.58 -6.71
C GLU A 149 -3.34 -0.44 -5.52
N ILE A 150 -2.09 -0.84 -5.71
CA ILE A 150 -1.11 -0.88 -4.61
C ILE A 150 -0.82 0.49 -4.00
N PRO A 151 -0.45 1.55 -4.77
CA PRO A 151 -0.23 2.88 -4.19
C PRO A 151 -1.50 3.46 -3.54
N VAL A 152 -2.68 3.18 -4.08
CA VAL A 152 -3.94 3.66 -3.52
C VAL A 152 -4.28 2.92 -2.22
N ILE A 153 -4.18 1.59 -2.20
CA ILE A 153 -4.38 0.78 -0.99
C ILE A 153 -3.34 1.12 0.07
N LEU A 154 -2.11 1.46 -0.30
CA LEU A 154 -1.10 1.90 0.65
C LEU A 154 -1.57 3.13 1.45
N CYS A 155 -2.16 4.13 0.81
CA CYS A 155 -2.72 5.30 1.50
C CYS A 155 -3.82 4.89 2.50
N VAL A 156 -4.72 4.00 2.09
CA VAL A 156 -5.79 3.46 2.98
C VAL A 156 -5.19 2.72 4.16
N MET A 157 -4.24 1.82 3.91
CA MET A 157 -3.62 1.00 4.96
C MET A 157 -2.77 1.81 5.93
N VAL A 158 -2.10 2.87 5.47
CA VAL A 158 -1.40 3.82 6.36
C VAL A 158 -2.41 4.55 7.24
N GLY A 159 -3.50 5.07 6.67
CA GLY A 159 -4.56 5.71 7.43
C GLY A 159 -5.18 4.78 8.47
N LEU A 160 -5.48 3.54 8.09
CA LEU A 160 -5.98 2.51 8.99
C LEU A 160 -4.99 2.20 10.13
N TYR A 161 -3.71 2.02 9.79
CA TYR A 161 -2.67 1.76 10.80
C TYR A 161 -2.54 2.92 11.79
N LEU A 162 -2.60 4.16 11.33
CA LEU A 162 -2.51 5.34 12.20
C LEU A 162 -3.68 5.40 13.18
N ILE A 163 -4.92 5.17 12.72
CA ILE A 163 -6.11 5.10 13.56
C ILE A 163 -5.99 3.93 14.56
N TYR A 164 -5.59 2.75 14.08
CA TYR A 164 -5.40 1.58 14.93
C TYR A 164 -4.36 1.83 16.02
N LYS A 165 -3.22 2.39 15.65
CA LYS A 165 -2.14 2.73 16.58
C LYS A 165 -2.61 3.72 17.65
N GLU A 166 -3.35 4.74 17.24
CA GLU A 166 -3.85 5.78 18.15
C GLU A 166 -4.82 5.20 19.19
N LEU A 167 -5.81 4.41 18.72
CA LEU A 167 -6.87 3.88 19.57
C LEU A 167 -6.42 2.69 20.44
N PHE A 168 -5.67 1.75 19.87
CA PHE A 168 -5.40 0.47 20.54
C PHE A 168 -4.00 0.33 21.14
N ILE A 169 -3.00 1.05 20.59
CA ILE A 169 -1.62 0.97 21.08
C ILE A 169 -1.35 2.12 22.05
N LEU A 170 -1.56 3.36 21.60
CA LEU A 170 -1.26 4.55 22.37
C LEU A 170 -2.40 4.93 23.32
N LYS A 171 -3.61 4.45 23.06
CA LYS A 171 -4.85 4.78 23.81
C LYS A 171 -5.03 6.30 23.93
N GLN A 172 -4.81 7.00 22.82
CA GLN A 172 -4.95 8.44 22.67
C GLN A 172 -6.00 8.76 21.62
N GLU A 173 -6.52 9.98 21.64
CA GLU A 173 -7.53 10.45 20.71
C GLU A 173 -7.09 11.77 20.06
N ARG A 174 -5.86 11.80 19.54
CA ARG A 174 -5.34 13.00 18.88
C ARG A 174 -6.06 13.24 17.56
N TRP A 175 -6.92 14.24 17.52
CA TRP A 175 -7.73 14.56 16.35
C TRP A 175 -6.91 14.78 15.08
N GLN A 176 -5.65 15.26 15.20
CA GLN A 176 -4.74 15.47 14.07
C GLN A 176 -4.44 14.15 13.34
N ILE A 177 -4.32 13.04 14.08
CA ILE A 177 -4.08 11.71 13.48
C ILE A 177 -5.32 11.24 12.71
N PHE A 178 -6.51 11.45 13.27
CA PHE A 178 -7.76 11.12 12.56
C PHE A 178 -7.95 11.99 11.31
N ALA A 179 -7.69 13.30 11.42
CA ALA A 179 -7.74 14.21 10.28
C ALA A 179 -6.76 13.81 9.19
N PHE A 180 -5.50 13.53 9.53
CA PHE A 180 -4.48 13.10 8.58
C PHE A 180 -4.85 11.77 7.92
N SER A 181 -5.36 10.79 8.68
CA SER A 181 -5.86 9.53 8.13
C SER A 181 -7.02 9.75 7.18
N GLY A 182 -7.93 10.67 7.51
CA GLY A 182 -9.04 11.07 6.63
C GLY A 182 -8.54 11.71 5.32
N VAL A 183 -7.51 12.56 5.38
CA VAL A 183 -6.88 13.15 4.19
C VAL A 183 -6.26 12.07 3.31
N LEU A 184 -5.54 11.10 3.88
CA LEU A 184 -4.96 9.98 3.12
C LEU A 184 -6.03 9.15 2.42
N MET A 185 -7.11 8.83 3.11
CA MET A 185 -8.21 8.06 2.55
C MET A 185 -9.00 8.86 1.50
N GLY A 186 -9.22 10.15 1.75
CA GLY A 186 -9.85 11.05 0.78
C GLY A 186 -9.00 11.21 -0.48
N ALA A 187 -7.69 11.34 -0.35
CA ALA A 187 -6.77 11.35 -1.48
C ALA A 187 -6.83 10.04 -2.27
N ALA A 188 -6.80 8.89 -1.58
CA ALA A 188 -6.96 7.58 -2.21
C ALA A 188 -8.28 7.46 -2.98
N LEU A 189 -9.38 7.94 -2.41
CA LEU A 189 -10.70 7.97 -3.05
C LEU A 189 -10.71 8.88 -4.29
N GLY A 190 -10.07 10.04 -4.21
CA GLY A 190 -9.92 10.98 -5.33
C GLY A 190 -9.07 10.43 -6.48
N LEU A 191 -8.12 9.54 -6.18
CA LEU A 191 -7.30 8.86 -7.17
C LEU A 191 -8.03 7.66 -7.81
N LYS A 192 -8.81 6.91 -7.03
CA LYS A 192 -9.52 5.72 -7.52
C LYS A 192 -10.85 5.53 -6.77
N LEU A 193 -11.95 5.65 -7.48
CA LEU A 193 -13.30 5.62 -6.91
C LEU A 193 -13.64 4.29 -6.20
N THR A 194 -13.04 3.17 -6.61
CA THR A 194 -13.25 1.86 -5.99
C THR A 194 -12.94 1.82 -4.49
N ILE A 195 -12.14 2.78 -4.00
CA ILE A 195 -11.79 2.92 -2.58
C ILE A 195 -12.97 3.37 -1.71
N ILE A 196 -14.06 3.87 -2.29
CA ILE A 196 -15.24 4.32 -1.54
C ILE A 196 -15.78 3.26 -0.58
N VAL A 197 -15.74 1.98 -0.96
CA VAL A 197 -16.19 0.86 -0.13
C VAL A 197 -15.39 0.76 1.17
N TRP A 198 -14.05 0.93 1.08
CA TRP A 198 -13.15 0.91 2.23
C TRP A 198 -13.36 2.12 3.15
N CYS A 199 -13.55 3.30 2.57
CA CYS A 199 -13.83 4.52 3.32
C CYS A 199 -15.16 4.42 4.06
N LEU A 200 -16.20 3.93 3.41
CA LEU A 200 -17.53 3.71 4.03
C LEU A 200 -17.46 2.65 5.14
N ALA A 201 -16.79 1.51 4.89
CA ALA A 201 -16.65 0.45 5.88
C ALA A 201 -15.93 0.95 7.14
N LEU A 202 -14.84 1.70 6.99
CA LEU A 202 -14.13 2.28 8.13
C LEU A 202 -14.98 3.34 8.83
N GLY A 203 -15.61 4.25 8.09
CA GLY A 203 -16.48 5.29 8.64
C GLY A 203 -17.62 4.70 9.48
N LEU A 204 -18.32 3.70 8.94
CA LEU A 204 -19.36 2.98 9.66
C LEU A 204 -18.82 2.26 10.89
N THR A 205 -17.65 1.62 10.78
CA THR A 205 -17.01 0.97 11.94
C THR A 205 -16.74 1.97 13.05
N LEU A 206 -16.15 3.12 12.74
CA LEU A 206 -15.87 4.17 13.71
C LEU A 206 -17.15 4.71 14.35
N ILE A 207 -18.22 4.93 13.57
CA ILE A 207 -19.50 5.42 14.08
C ILE A 207 -20.15 4.38 15.00
N CYS A 208 -20.28 3.14 14.54
CA CYS A 208 -20.99 2.08 15.27
C CYS A 208 -20.29 1.67 16.56
N PHE A 209 -18.94 1.66 16.54
CA PHE A 209 -18.15 1.18 17.67
C PHE A 209 -17.50 2.29 18.50
N TRP A 210 -17.74 3.57 18.19
CA TRP A 210 -17.11 4.70 18.86
C TRP A 210 -17.18 4.63 20.38
N LYS A 211 -18.35 4.34 20.94
CA LYS A 211 -18.53 4.20 22.38
C LYS A 211 -17.74 3.03 22.97
N LYS A 212 -17.66 1.90 22.27
CA LYS A 212 -16.88 0.72 22.69
C LYS A 212 -15.37 0.96 22.55
N LEU A 213 -14.95 1.70 21.53
CA LEU A 213 -13.55 2.05 21.32
C LEU A 213 -13.02 2.99 22.42
N LYS A 214 -13.90 3.81 23.02
CA LYS A 214 -13.57 4.71 24.13
C LYS A 214 -13.54 4.03 25.50
N THR A 215 -14.25 2.91 25.67
CA THR A 215 -14.20 2.17 26.94
C THR A 215 -12.99 1.23 26.91
N PRO A 216 -12.01 1.40 27.82
CA PRO A 216 -10.90 0.44 27.90
C PRO A 216 -11.47 -0.95 28.17
N PHE A 217 -11.03 -1.95 27.42
CA PHE A 217 -11.27 -3.34 27.78
C PHE A 217 -10.70 -3.57 29.18
N LYS A 218 -11.61 -3.72 30.16
CA LYS A 218 -11.26 -4.12 31.53
C LYS A 218 -10.84 -5.58 31.54
#